data_fc5e27811790f51a4b7e06e4ffc26004
#
_entry.id   fc5e27811790f51a4b7e06e4ffc26004
#
_cell.length_a   1.000
_cell.length_b   1.000
_cell.length_c   1.000
_cell.angle_alpha   90.00
_cell.angle_beta   90.00
_cell.angle_gamma   90.00
#
_symmetry.space_group_name_H-M   'P 1'
#
loop_
_entity.id
_entity.type
_entity.pdbx_description
1 polymer ?
#
loop_
_entity_poly.entity_id
_entity_poly.type
_entity_poly.pdbx_seq_one_letter_code
_entity_poly.pdbx_strand_id
1 'polypeptide(L)'
;MSDAAQAPASLTMTAKSRLDTTRLQKMAQAYWESAALMAAVELEVFTAIARGHDTTAAVAKTVGISERNAERLLTALVAMALLTRESASKDSRFANAPDVQRFLVKDSDRYAGPWILFTKPRWAAYGELSERLRNPVVKKLGAYDQFTIEDARRYHAATYSIGMGAARLFSRSVDLSGRKLMLDLGGGSGAYSIVATQTFPGLKAIVLDLPPVTVVAKEYIEANKASDRVTTLAGDFTVTDFPQGVDVVVMASNLPQYEPALIRLVVGKAFAALVPGGEMHLIGETLNDDRRGPLSAALWGLNEGVFGSTGLAHTEAEVKGYLEEAGFRGVAVHPFVPGVLSRVAGRKPA
;
A
#
# COMPACT_ATOMS: atom_id res chain seq x y z
N MET A 1 20.01 -31.05 -1.19
CA MET A 1 18.97 -31.16 -0.17
C MET A 1 17.88 -30.26 -0.61
N SER A 2 16.77 -30.85 -1.05
CA SER A 2 15.66 -30.20 -1.74
C SER A 2 14.72 -29.58 -0.69
N ASP A 3 14.60 -28.25 -0.67
CA ASP A 3 13.61 -27.57 0.12
C ASP A 3 12.36 -27.35 -0.75
N ALA A 4 11.36 -28.19 -0.54
CA ALA A 4 10.11 -28.12 -1.25
C ALA A 4 9.27 -26.99 -0.63
N ALA A 5 9.09 -25.92 -1.38
CA ALA A 5 8.13 -24.86 -1.07
C ALA A 5 6.72 -25.48 -0.95
N GLN A 6 6.16 -25.46 0.26
CA GLN A 6 4.77 -25.83 0.50
C GLN A 6 3.84 -24.81 -0.19
N ALA A 7 3.12 -25.29 -1.19
CA ALA A 7 1.99 -24.57 -1.77
C ALA A 7 0.92 -24.28 -0.69
N PRO A 8 0.18 -23.14 -0.78
CA PRO A 8 -0.89 -22.86 0.16
C PRO A 8 -1.95 -23.96 0.07
N ALA A 9 -2.30 -24.50 1.24
CA ALA A 9 -3.30 -25.54 1.37
C ALA A 9 -4.61 -25.12 0.69
N SER A 10 -4.95 -25.82 -0.40
CA SER A 10 -6.28 -25.73 -0.99
C SER A 10 -7.29 -26.13 0.08
N LEU A 11 -8.29 -25.30 0.32
CA LEU A 11 -9.45 -25.65 1.14
C LEU A 11 -10.22 -26.78 0.45
N THR A 12 -9.71 -27.99 0.52
CA THR A 12 -10.46 -29.21 0.24
C THR A 12 -11.48 -29.37 1.37
N MET A 13 -12.72 -29.00 1.10
CA MET A 13 -13.83 -29.33 1.95
C MET A 13 -13.95 -30.86 2.03
N THR A 14 -13.48 -31.46 3.12
CA THR A 14 -13.77 -32.84 3.43
C THR A 14 -15.28 -32.97 3.60
N ALA A 15 -15.87 -33.85 2.80
CA ALA A 15 -17.30 -34.13 2.80
C ALA A 15 -17.75 -34.69 4.15
N LYS A 16 -18.22 -33.81 5.05
CA LYS A 16 -19.10 -34.05 6.21
C LYS A 16 -19.20 -32.85 7.17
N SER A 17 -18.73 -31.65 6.85
CA SER A 17 -19.01 -30.49 7.70
C SER A 17 -20.49 -30.09 7.49
N ARG A 18 -21.28 -30.15 8.58
CA ARG A 18 -22.64 -29.62 8.61
C ARG A 18 -22.57 -28.14 8.21
N LEU A 19 -23.29 -27.74 7.17
CA LEU A 19 -23.38 -26.35 6.79
C LEU A 19 -23.98 -25.55 7.95
N ASP A 20 -23.27 -24.47 8.35
CA ASP A 20 -23.71 -23.53 9.39
C ASP A 20 -23.37 -22.09 9.00
N THR A 21 -23.72 -21.14 9.83
CA THR A 21 -23.51 -19.71 9.58
C THR A 21 -22.20 -19.17 10.17
N THR A 22 -21.38 -20.00 10.82
CA THR A 22 -20.20 -19.55 11.59
C THR A 22 -19.23 -18.72 10.76
N ARG A 23 -18.91 -19.18 9.55
CA ARG A 23 -18.01 -18.44 8.63
C ARG A 23 -18.59 -17.08 8.25
N LEU A 24 -19.88 -17.02 7.94
CA LEU A 24 -20.55 -15.78 7.55
C LEU A 24 -20.65 -14.79 8.71
N GLN A 25 -20.94 -15.28 9.93
CA GLN A 25 -20.95 -14.46 11.14
C GLN A 25 -19.57 -13.86 11.43
N LYS A 26 -18.49 -14.64 11.31
CA LYS A 26 -17.12 -14.13 11.43
C LYS A 26 -16.82 -13.03 10.43
N MET A 27 -17.22 -13.21 9.17
CA MET A 27 -17.03 -12.17 8.14
C MET A 27 -17.84 -10.90 8.46
N ALA A 28 -19.08 -11.03 8.91
CA ALA A 28 -19.92 -9.89 9.30
C ALA A 28 -19.35 -9.10 10.49
N GLN A 29 -18.58 -9.76 11.36
CA GLN A 29 -17.97 -9.17 12.57
C GLN A 29 -16.50 -8.75 12.36
N ALA A 30 -15.88 -9.02 11.21
CA ALA A 30 -14.46 -8.77 10.97
C ALA A 30 -14.03 -7.31 11.17
N TYR A 31 -14.95 -6.35 11.02
CA TYR A 31 -14.66 -4.94 11.29
C TYR A 31 -14.34 -4.64 12.77
N TRP A 32 -14.77 -5.50 13.71
CA TRP A 32 -14.43 -5.35 15.13
C TRP A 32 -12.92 -5.49 15.37
N GLU A 33 -12.27 -6.41 14.66
CA GLU A 33 -10.82 -6.62 14.75
C GLU A 33 -10.08 -5.36 14.24
N SER A 34 -10.50 -4.83 13.09
CA SER A 34 -9.95 -3.59 12.55
C SER A 34 -10.16 -2.42 13.52
N ALA A 35 -11.36 -2.32 14.12
CA ALA A 35 -11.68 -1.26 15.08
C ALA A 35 -10.82 -1.34 16.35
N ALA A 36 -10.62 -2.54 16.89
CA ALA A 36 -9.79 -2.75 18.08
C ALA A 36 -8.32 -2.41 17.80
N LEU A 37 -7.77 -2.86 16.66
CA LEU A 37 -6.40 -2.51 16.25
C LEU A 37 -6.23 -1.00 16.10
N MET A 38 -7.12 -0.33 15.38
CA MET A 38 -7.04 1.12 15.16
C MET A 38 -7.19 1.90 16.47
N ALA A 39 -8.09 1.49 17.35
CA ALA A 39 -8.24 2.10 18.68
C ALA A 39 -6.97 1.94 19.52
N ALA A 40 -6.33 0.77 19.50
CA ALA A 40 -5.08 0.54 20.21
C ALA A 40 -3.93 1.41 19.69
N VAL A 41 -3.86 1.64 18.36
CA VAL A 41 -2.89 2.54 17.74
C VAL A 41 -3.16 3.99 18.13
N GLU A 42 -4.41 4.46 18.06
CA GLU A 42 -4.79 5.83 18.44
C GLU A 42 -4.55 6.15 19.92
N LEU A 43 -4.85 5.19 20.79
CA LEU A 43 -4.62 5.28 22.23
C LEU A 43 -3.16 5.06 22.60
N GLU A 44 -2.29 4.70 21.66
CA GLU A 44 -0.86 4.40 21.88
C GLU A 44 -0.62 3.24 22.87
N VAL A 45 -1.53 2.27 22.92
CA VAL A 45 -1.45 1.13 23.84
C VAL A 45 -0.14 0.37 23.69
N PHE A 46 0.28 0.10 22.43
CA PHE A 46 1.52 -0.64 22.15
C PHE A 46 2.77 0.13 22.59
N THR A 47 2.76 1.45 22.48
CA THR A 47 3.83 2.32 22.95
C THR A 47 3.87 2.37 24.48
N ALA A 48 2.71 2.44 25.13
CA ALA A 48 2.61 2.40 26.60
C ALA A 48 3.22 1.10 27.16
N ILE A 49 2.86 -0.05 26.57
CA ILE A 49 3.41 -1.36 26.96
C ILE A 49 4.93 -1.41 26.72
N ALA A 50 5.42 -0.95 25.57
CA ALA A 50 6.87 -0.91 25.28
C ALA A 50 7.65 -0.05 26.26
N ARG A 51 7.02 0.96 26.86
CA ARG A 51 7.61 1.86 27.88
C ARG A 51 7.46 1.34 29.32
N GLY A 52 6.98 0.10 29.50
CA GLY A 52 6.84 -0.55 30.82
C GLY A 52 5.52 -0.28 31.53
N HIS A 53 4.53 0.37 30.89
CA HIS A 53 3.15 0.45 31.40
C HIS A 53 2.39 -0.78 30.93
N ASP A 54 2.71 -1.94 31.49
CA ASP A 54 2.39 -3.25 30.94
C ASP A 54 1.35 -4.06 31.74
N THR A 55 0.67 -3.43 32.72
CA THR A 55 -0.47 -4.00 33.43
C THR A 55 -1.77 -3.30 33.03
N THR A 56 -2.93 -3.92 33.27
CA THR A 56 -4.24 -3.31 32.94
C THR A 56 -4.38 -1.92 33.58
N ALA A 57 -4.04 -1.76 34.85
CA ALA A 57 -4.14 -0.49 35.57
C ALA A 57 -3.14 0.56 35.00
N ALA A 58 -1.90 0.14 34.70
CA ALA A 58 -0.89 1.04 34.15
C ALA A 58 -1.27 1.52 32.73
N VAL A 59 -1.71 0.62 31.84
CA VAL A 59 -2.23 0.98 30.51
C VAL A 59 -3.41 1.93 30.64
N ALA A 60 -4.43 1.58 31.44
CA ALA A 60 -5.63 2.40 31.64
C ALA A 60 -5.28 3.84 32.02
N LYS A 61 -4.40 4.00 33.01
CA LYS A 61 -3.92 5.31 33.48
C LYS A 61 -3.18 6.07 32.38
N THR A 62 -2.29 5.39 31.64
CA THR A 62 -1.41 6.01 30.64
C THR A 62 -2.20 6.48 29.42
N VAL A 63 -3.17 5.67 28.96
CA VAL A 63 -3.96 6.00 27.74
C VAL A 63 -5.28 6.72 28.06
N GLY A 64 -5.58 6.98 29.32
CA GLY A 64 -6.73 7.79 29.75
C GLY A 64 -8.09 7.12 29.62
N ILE A 65 -8.17 5.79 29.82
CA ILE A 65 -9.44 5.04 29.81
C ILE A 65 -9.69 4.32 31.16
N SER A 66 -10.92 3.86 31.39
CA SER A 66 -11.20 3.07 32.60
C SER A 66 -10.50 1.71 32.56
N GLU A 67 -10.09 1.17 33.70
CA GLU A 67 -9.48 -0.16 33.80
C GLU A 67 -10.38 -1.26 33.19
N ARG A 68 -11.70 -1.14 33.36
CA ARG A 68 -12.66 -2.06 32.72
C ARG A 68 -12.55 -2.04 31.18
N ASN A 69 -12.39 -0.88 30.59
CA ASN A 69 -12.24 -0.75 29.14
C ASN A 69 -10.84 -1.17 28.68
N ALA A 70 -9.81 -0.90 29.49
CA ALA A 70 -8.45 -1.40 29.23
C ALA A 70 -8.43 -2.93 29.22
N GLU A 71 -9.03 -3.60 30.22
CA GLU A 71 -9.11 -5.06 30.26
C GLU A 71 -9.85 -5.63 29.04
N ARG A 72 -10.97 -5.02 28.62
CA ARG A 72 -11.71 -5.42 27.42
C ARG A 72 -10.85 -5.32 26.16
N LEU A 73 -10.16 -4.19 25.97
CA LEU A 73 -9.31 -3.95 24.81
C LEU A 73 -8.09 -4.88 24.81
N LEU A 74 -7.37 -4.96 25.92
CA LEU A 74 -6.18 -5.81 26.05
C LEU A 74 -6.51 -7.28 25.83
N THR A 75 -7.64 -7.77 26.37
CA THR A 75 -8.11 -9.14 26.12
C THR A 75 -8.38 -9.39 24.63
N ALA A 76 -9.03 -8.44 23.95
CA ALA A 76 -9.25 -8.56 22.50
C ALA A 76 -7.92 -8.58 21.73
N LEU A 77 -6.97 -7.70 22.07
CA LEU A 77 -5.65 -7.65 21.43
C LEU A 77 -4.83 -8.94 21.66
N VAL A 78 -4.97 -9.55 22.85
CA VAL A 78 -4.36 -10.88 23.12
C VAL A 78 -5.00 -11.96 22.25
N ALA A 79 -6.34 -11.98 22.16
CA ALA A 79 -7.07 -12.93 21.33
C ALA A 79 -6.74 -12.78 19.82
N MET A 80 -6.38 -11.56 19.39
CA MET A 80 -5.90 -11.24 18.03
C MET A 80 -4.40 -11.52 17.85
N ALA A 81 -3.71 -12.09 18.85
CA ALA A 81 -2.26 -12.33 18.85
C ALA A 81 -1.39 -11.06 18.64
N LEU A 82 -1.93 -9.88 18.91
CA LEU A 82 -1.20 -8.60 18.88
C LEU A 82 -0.43 -8.35 20.19
N LEU A 83 -0.90 -8.93 21.27
CA LEU A 83 -0.28 -8.94 22.58
C LEU A 83 -0.14 -10.38 23.11
N THR A 84 0.82 -10.58 24.00
CA THR A 84 0.86 -11.75 24.90
C THR A 84 0.47 -11.33 26.30
N ARG A 85 -0.07 -12.26 27.08
CA ARG A 85 -0.43 -12.09 28.50
C ARG A 85 0.30 -13.17 29.30
N GLU A 86 0.97 -12.79 30.37
CA GLU A 86 1.81 -13.70 31.16
C GLU A 86 0.99 -14.72 31.97
N SER A 87 -0.16 -14.30 32.51
CA SER A 87 -1.02 -15.14 33.33
C SER A 87 -2.49 -14.70 33.29
N ALA A 88 -3.39 -15.50 33.89
CA ALA A 88 -4.80 -15.14 34.02
C ALA A 88 -5.08 -14.14 35.17
N SER A 89 -4.06 -13.74 35.93
CA SER A 89 -4.20 -12.77 37.05
C SER A 89 -4.62 -11.40 36.53
N LYS A 90 -5.31 -10.63 37.38
CA LYS A 90 -5.65 -9.22 37.07
C LYS A 90 -4.40 -8.33 36.98
N ASP A 91 -3.35 -8.67 37.73
CA ASP A 91 -2.07 -7.96 37.72
C ASP A 91 -1.07 -8.51 36.68
N SER A 92 -1.59 -9.31 35.74
CA SER A 92 -0.79 -9.90 34.69
C SER A 92 -0.13 -8.83 33.80
N ARG A 93 1.09 -9.10 33.38
CA ARG A 93 1.80 -8.27 32.43
C ARG A 93 1.46 -8.64 30.99
N PHE A 94 1.50 -7.63 30.15
CA PHE A 94 1.33 -7.75 28.71
C PHE A 94 2.63 -7.43 28.00
N ALA A 95 2.87 -8.06 26.85
CA ALA A 95 3.96 -7.71 25.95
C ALA A 95 3.46 -7.64 24.52
N ASN A 96 4.06 -6.76 23.73
CA ASN A 96 3.78 -6.65 22.30
C ASN A 96 4.27 -7.88 21.55
N ALA A 97 3.51 -8.35 20.57
CA ALA A 97 4.00 -9.31 19.59
C ALA A 97 5.21 -8.72 18.82
N PRO A 98 6.11 -9.53 18.24
CA PRO A 98 7.35 -9.04 17.62
C PRO A 98 7.13 -8.03 16.49
N ASP A 99 6.13 -8.24 15.65
CA ASP A 99 5.74 -7.33 14.56
C ASP A 99 5.10 -6.04 15.12
N VAL A 100 4.25 -6.15 16.12
CA VAL A 100 3.66 -5.01 16.82
C VAL A 100 4.74 -4.15 17.48
N GLN A 101 5.69 -4.78 18.20
CA GLN A 101 6.83 -4.08 18.82
C GLN A 101 7.65 -3.32 17.77
N ARG A 102 7.83 -3.90 16.59
CA ARG A 102 8.63 -3.29 15.52
C ARG A 102 7.90 -2.18 14.77
N PHE A 103 6.60 -2.36 14.51
CA PHE A 103 5.88 -1.50 13.57
C PHE A 103 4.81 -0.61 14.19
N LEU A 104 4.37 -0.88 15.44
CA LEU A 104 3.28 -0.13 16.08
C LEU A 104 3.69 0.61 17.36
N VAL A 105 4.96 0.57 17.72
CA VAL A 105 5.54 1.42 18.78
C VAL A 105 6.02 2.72 18.15
N LYS A 106 5.56 3.87 18.63
CA LYS A 106 5.88 5.20 18.06
C LYS A 106 7.35 5.53 18.01
N ASP A 107 8.12 5.00 18.97
CA ASP A 107 9.57 5.25 19.07
C ASP A 107 10.39 4.40 18.09
N SER A 108 9.75 3.53 17.32
CA SER A 108 10.40 2.71 16.29
C SER A 108 10.71 3.53 15.03
N ASP A 109 11.91 3.34 14.48
CA ASP A 109 12.31 3.86 13.16
C ASP A 109 11.46 3.32 11.99
N ARG A 110 10.62 2.32 12.28
CA ARG A 110 9.73 1.64 11.34
C ARG A 110 8.25 1.82 11.67
N TYR A 111 7.92 2.82 12.46
CA TYR A 111 6.54 3.05 12.89
C TYR A 111 5.58 3.19 11.70
N ALA A 112 4.58 2.33 11.67
CA ALA A 112 3.57 2.26 10.61
C ALA A 112 2.13 2.56 11.11
N GLY A 113 1.99 3.10 12.31
CA GLY A 113 0.68 3.46 12.89
C GLY A 113 -0.18 4.34 11.97
N PRO A 114 0.35 5.38 11.32
CA PRO A 114 -0.40 6.19 10.36
C PRO A 114 -1.01 5.37 9.21
N TRP A 115 -0.33 4.33 8.73
CA TRP A 115 -0.85 3.41 7.72
C TRP A 115 -2.01 2.57 8.26
N ILE A 116 -1.93 2.07 9.49
CA ILE A 116 -3.03 1.35 10.11
C ILE A 116 -4.30 2.22 10.18
N LEU A 117 -4.13 3.51 10.44
CA LEU A 117 -5.25 4.46 10.52
C LEU A 117 -5.71 5.00 9.17
N PHE A 118 -4.98 4.71 8.09
CA PHE A 118 -5.21 5.26 6.75
C PHE A 118 -6.63 5.01 6.22
N THR A 119 -7.19 3.85 6.51
CA THR A 119 -8.53 3.48 6.02
C THR A 119 -9.67 3.90 6.94
N LYS A 120 -9.38 4.34 8.17
CA LYS A 120 -10.40 4.70 9.17
C LYS A 120 -11.39 5.77 8.70
N PRO A 121 -10.97 6.87 8.01
CA PRO A 121 -11.90 7.89 7.51
C PRO A 121 -12.92 7.35 6.49
N ARG A 122 -12.69 6.15 5.96
CA ARG A 122 -13.52 5.51 4.93
C ARG A 122 -14.64 4.64 5.50
N TRP A 123 -14.65 4.37 6.80
CA TRP A 123 -15.62 3.44 7.42
C TRP A 123 -17.07 3.82 7.17
N ALA A 124 -17.41 5.11 7.27
CA ALA A 124 -18.76 5.57 6.97
C ALA A 124 -19.18 5.20 5.55
N ALA A 125 -18.30 5.41 4.57
CA ALA A 125 -18.55 5.07 3.17
C ALA A 125 -18.72 3.57 2.93
N TYR A 126 -17.97 2.72 3.67
CA TYR A 126 -18.16 1.27 3.62
C TYR A 126 -19.47 0.83 4.29
N GLY A 127 -19.93 1.54 5.33
CA GLY A 127 -21.26 1.33 5.89
C GLY A 127 -22.41 1.57 4.90
N GLU A 128 -22.17 2.43 3.91
CA GLU A 128 -23.10 2.78 2.83
C GLU A 128 -22.81 2.04 1.51
N LEU A 129 -21.96 1.00 1.52
CA LEU A 129 -21.42 0.38 0.31
C LEU A 129 -22.52 -0.03 -0.68
N SER A 130 -23.62 -0.64 -0.21
CA SER A 130 -24.73 -1.07 -1.09
C SER A 130 -25.38 0.09 -1.83
N GLU A 131 -25.51 1.24 -1.18
CA GLU A 131 -26.07 2.46 -1.78
C GLU A 131 -25.09 3.05 -2.82
N ARG A 132 -23.82 3.13 -2.48
CA ARG A 132 -22.76 3.62 -3.38
C ARG A 132 -22.61 2.77 -4.64
N LEU A 133 -22.81 1.46 -4.53
CA LEU A 133 -22.78 0.56 -5.69
C LEU A 133 -24.03 0.69 -6.59
N ARG A 134 -25.21 1.05 -6.02
CA ARG A 134 -26.42 1.31 -6.80
C ARG A 134 -26.39 2.66 -7.50
N ASN A 135 -25.84 3.67 -6.81
CA ASN A 135 -25.82 5.06 -7.25
C ASN A 135 -24.39 5.59 -7.28
N PRO A 136 -23.52 5.11 -8.20
CA PRO A 136 -22.13 5.51 -8.25
C PRO A 136 -22.00 6.99 -8.67
N VAL A 137 -21.23 7.75 -7.89
CA VAL A 137 -20.80 9.09 -8.27
C VAL A 137 -19.39 8.98 -8.82
N VAL A 138 -19.24 9.02 -10.14
CA VAL A 138 -17.94 8.94 -10.80
C VAL A 138 -17.29 10.31 -10.84
N LYS A 139 -16.05 10.39 -10.39
CA LYS A 139 -15.19 11.58 -10.40
C LYS A 139 -13.99 11.35 -11.30
N LYS A 140 -13.52 12.39 -11.97
CA LYS A 140 -12.41 12.29 -12.93
C LYS A 140 -11.15 11.66 -12.31
N LEU A 141 -10.80 12.07 -11.09
CA LEU A 141 -9.61 11.59 -10.37
C LEU A 141 -9.97 10.75 -9.12
N GLY A 142 -11.22 10.25 -9.03
CA GLY A 142 -11.65 9.44 -7.90
C GLY A 142 -11.44 10.13 -6.56
N ALA A 143 -10.66 9.51 -5.67
CA ALA A 143 -10.33 10.04 -4.36
C ALA A 143 -9.49 11.33 -4.40
N TYR A 144 -8.81 11.61 -5.51
CA TYR A 144 -7.92 12.77 -5.67
C TYR A 144 -8.61 13.96 -6.34
N ASP A 145 -9.90 13.85 -6.63
CA ASP A 145 -10.67 14.98 -7.16
C ASP A 145 -10.70 16.11 -6.14
N GLN A 146 -10.31 17.33 -6.57
CA GLN A 146 -10.16 18.50 -5.69
C GLN A 146 -9.18 18.32 -4.51
N PHE A 147 -8.15 17.47 -4.68
CA PHE A 147 -7.16 17.19 -3.64
C PHE A 147 -6.37 18.44 -3.27
N THR A 148 -6.34 18.80 -1.99
CA THR A 148 -5.62 19.95 -1.46
C THR A 148 -4.21 19.59 -1.01
N ILE A 149 -3.34 20.56 -0.76
CA ILE A 149 -2.01 20.33 -0.17
C ILE A 149 -2.14 19.66 1.22
N GLU A 150 -3.12 20.04 2.01
CA GLU A 150 -3.35 19.45 3.33
C GLU A 150 -3.82 18.00 3.23
N ASP A 151 -4.66 17.69 2.23
CA ASP A 151 -5.03 16.31 1.93
C ASP A 151 -3.80 15.49 1.52
N ALA A 152 -2.93 16.06 0.68
CA ALA A 152 -1.69 15.42 0.26
C ALA A 152 -0.76 15.16 1.45
N ARG A 153 -0.57 16.12 2.36
CA ARG A 153 0.24 15.93 3.58
C ARG A 153 -0.32 14.81 4.45
N ARG A 154 -1.61 14.81 4.70
CA ARG A 154 -2.30 13.80 5.51
C ARG A 154 -2.17 12.40 4.88
N TYR A 155 -2.37 12.32 3.56
CA TYR A 155 -2.24 11.09 2.79
C TYR A 155 -0.80 10.53 2.86
N HIS A 156 0.19 11.38 2.57
CA HIS A 156 1.58 10.93 2.52
C HIS A 156 2.19 10.73 3.91
N ALA A 157 1.74 11.42 4.94
CA ALA A 157 2.08 11.08 6.32
C ALA A 157 1.66 9.65 6.68
N ALA A 158 0.52 9.18 6.15
CA ALA A 158 0.05 7.82 6.37
C ALA A 158 0.81 6.77 5.51
N THR A 159 1.14 7.09 4.26
CA THR A 159 1.64 6.10 3.29
C THR A 159 3.18 6.07 3.17
N TYR A 160 3.89 7.10 3.63
CA TYR A 160 5.32 7.27 3.42
C TYR A 160 6.17 6.11 3.95
N SER A 161 5.92 5.65 5.17
CA SER A 161 6.73 4.59 5.80
C SER A 161 6.70 3.27 5.02
N ILE A 162 5.52 2.88 4.54
CA ILE A 162 5.36 1.67 3.72
C ILE A 162 5.89 1.89 2.30
N GLY A 163 5.69 3.08 1.74
CA GLY A 163 6.27 3.47 0.45
C GLY A 163 7.79 3.35 0.45
N MET A 164 8.46 3.84 1.49
CA MET A 164 9.91 3.67 1.69
C MET A 164 10.33 2.20 1.84
N GLY A 165 9.49 1.37 2.47
CA GLY A 165 9.70 -0.08 2.55
C GLY A 165 9.68 -0.75 1.18
N ALA A 166 8.66 -0.48 0.39
CA ALA A 166 8.50 -0.98 -0.97
C ALA A 166 9.62 -0.46 -1.90
N ALA A 167 9.99 0.81 -1.80
CA ALA A 167 11.07 1.42 -2.57
C ALA A 167 12.44 0.77 -2.30
N ARG A 168 12.74 0.44 -1.03
CA ARG A 168 13.96 -0.33 -0.70
C ARG A 168 13.94 -1.74 -1.27
N LEU A 169 12.78 -2.39 -1.30
CA LEU A 169 12.63 -3.70 -1.93
C LEU A 169 12.83 -3.59 -3.45
N PHE A 170 12.25 -2.56 -4.09
CA PHE A 170 12.44 -2.28 -5.52
C PHE A 170 13.93 -2.12 -5.85
N SER A 171 14.64 -1.24 -5.17
CA SER A 171 16.05 -0.95 -5.42
C SER A 171 17.00 -2.13 -5.13
N ARG A 172 16.54 -3.13 -4.35
CA ARG A 172 17.28 -4.40 -4.15
C ARG A 172 16.97 -5.46 -5.20
N SER A 173 15.78 -5.41 -5.81
CA SER A 173 15.32 -6.44 -6.76
C SER A 173 15.48 -6.01 -8.21
N VAL A 174 15.73 -4.73 -8.48
CA VAL A 174 15.91 -4.18 -9.83
C VAL A 174 17.26 -3.46 -9.89
N ASP A 175 18.11 -3.91 -10.79
CA ASP A 175 19.40 -3.24 -11.03
C ASP A 175 19.21 -2.06 -12.00
N LEU A 176 19.37 -0.86 -11.49
CA LEU A 176 19.34 0.39 -12.24
C LEU A 176 20.75 0.96 -12.50
N SER A 177 21.80 0.17 -12.33
CA SER A 177 23.17 0.57 -12.61
C SER A 177 23.30 1.00 -14.08
N GLY A 178 23.94 2.16 -14.30
CA GLY A 178 24.11 2.76 -15.62
C GLY A 178 22.88 3.52 -16.16
N ARG A 179 21.72 3.42 -15.54
CA ARG A 179 20.54 4.25 -15.86
C ARG A 179 20.79 5.70 -15.43
N LYS A 180 20.29 6.67 -16.22
CA LYS A 180 20.51 8.09 -16.01
C LYS A 180 19.30 8.82 -15.45
N LEU A 181 18.11 8.48 -15.94
CA LEU A 181 16.89 9.21 -15.63
C LEU A 181 15.71 8.25 -15.40
N MET A 182 15.09 8.37 -14.24
CA MET A 182 13.84 7.68 -13.88
C MET A 182 12.68 8.67 -13.86
N LEU A 183 11.53 8.27 -14.41
CA LEU A 183 10.25 8.95 -14.30
C LEU A 183 9.34 8.14 -13.37
N ASP A 184 8.89 8.77 -12.30
CA ASP A 184 8.04 8.18 -11.24
C ASP A 184 6.63 8.75 -11.39
N LEU A 185 5.73 7.97 -12.02
CA LEU A 185 4.37 8.37 -12.34
C LEU A 185 3.44 8.19 -11.16
N GLY A 186 2.82 9.27 -10.71
CA GLY A 186 2.03 9.27 -9.47
C GLY A 186 2.91 8.93 -8.27
N GLY A 187 4.15 9.43 -8.26
CA GLY A 187 5.18 9.02 -7.31
C GLY A 187 4.95 9.51 -5.87
N GLY A 188 3.89 10.28 -5.61
CA GLY A 188 3.46 10.69 -4.29
C GLY A 188 4.53 11.43 -3.52
N SER A 189 4.96 10.88 -2.39
CA SER A 189 6.07 11.42 -1.58
C SER A 189 7.46 11.31 -2.24
N GLY A 190 7.56 10.68 -3.41
CA GLY A 190 8.83 10.42 -4.09
C GLY A 190 9.64 9.27 -3.49
N ALA A 191 9.02 8.38 -2.72
CA ALA A 191 9.73 7.32 -2.01
C ALA A 191 10.59 6.43 -2.93
N TYR A 192 10.06 6.00 -4.08
CA TYR A 192 10.81 5.22 -5.07
C TYR A 192 11.98 6.01 -5.65
N SER A 193 11.74 7.26 -6.02
CA SER A 193 12.74 8.17 -6.54
C SER A 193 13.86 8.46 -5.54
N ILE A 194 13.52 8.73 -4.28
CA ILE A 194 14.49 8.99 -3.19
C ILE A 194 15.38 7.77 -3.00
N VAL A 195 14.80 6.58 -2.80
CA VAL A 195 15.58 5.38 -2.51
C VAL A 195 16.39 4.93 -3.71
N ALA A 196 15.83 4.98 -4.93
CA ALA A 196 16.56 4.61 -6.14
C ALA A 196 17.78 5.50 -6.37
N THR A 197 17.65 6.81 -6.25
CA THR A 197 18.78 7.74 -6.42
C THR A 197 19.82 7.62 -5.30
N GLN A 198 19.42 7.26 -4.09
CA GLN A 198 20.38 6.96 -3.00
C GLN A 198 21.12 5.64 -3.24
N THR A 199 20.47 4.65 -3.85
CA THR A 199 21.07 3.33 -4.13
C THR A 199 21.97 3.36 -5.38
N PHE A 200 21.59 4.14 -6.43
CA PHE A 200 22.28 4.23 -7.70
C PHE A 200 22.79 5.66 -7.93
N PRO A 201 24.07 5.96 -7.60
CA PRO A 201 24.60 7.34 -7.55
C PRO A 201 24.51 8.12 -8.87
N GLY A 202 24.51 7.44 -10.03
CA GLY A 202 24.40 8.06 -11.35
C GLY A 202 22.97 8.37 -11.79
N LEU A 203 21.97 7.92 -11.04
CA LEU A 203 20.56 8.06 -11.38
C LEU A 203 20.00 9.40 -10.88
N LYS A 204 19.25 10.08 -11.76
CA LYS A 204 18.35 11.19 -11.40
C LYS A 204 16.90 10.73 -11.53
N ALA A 205 15.97 11.41 -10.87
CA ALA A 205 14.56 11.07 -10.95
C ALA A 205 13.66 12.31 -11.06
N ILE A 206 12.54 12.14 -11.75
CA ILE A 206 11.45 13.12 -11.83
C ILE A 206 10.20 12.47 -11.26
N VAL A 207 9.64 13.04 -10.20
CA VAL A 207 8.34 12.67 -9.64
C VAL A 207 7.27 13.47 -10.35
N LEU A 208 6.46 12.82 -11.18
CA LEU A 208 5.30 13.44 -11.84
C LEU A 208 4.05 13.10 -11.04
N ASP A 209 3.43 14.13 -10.47
CA ASP A 209 2.20 13.98 -9.69
C ASP A 209 1.36 15.26 -9.72
N LEU A 210 0.14 15.22 -9.19
CA LEU A 210 -0.76 16.37 -9.11
C LEU A 210 -0.09 17.57 -8.40
N PRO A 211 -0.44 18.81 -8.79
CA PRO A 211 0.20 20.01 -8.21
C PRO A 211 0.24 20.04 -6.69
N PRO A 212 -0.83 19.71 -5.93
CA PRO A 212 -0.77 19.68 -4.46
C PRO A 212 0.18 18.61 -3.93
N VAL A 213 0.29 17.46 -4.62
CA VAL A 213 1.15 16.35 -4.22
C VAL A 213 2.61 16.70 -4.43
N THR A 214 2.96 17.38 -5.53
CA THR A 214 4.35 17.78 -5.81
C THR A 214 4.90 18.77 -4.79
N VAL A 215 4.06 19.58 -4.14
CA VAL A 215 4.48 20.44 -3.02
C VAL A 215 4.96 19.57 -1.86
N VAL A 216 4.17 18.55 -1.50
CA VAL A 216 4.50 17.63 -0.40
C VAL A 216 5.67 16.72 -0.76
N ALA A 217 5.76 16.27 -2.03
CA ALA A 217 6.92 15.51 -2.51
C ALA A 217 8.23 16.26 -2.28
N LYS A 218 8.27 17.56 -2.57
CA LYS A 218 9.47 18.40 -2.32
C LYS A 218 9.87 18.40 -0.85
N GLU A 219 8.91 18.46 0.08
CA GLU A 219 9.18 18.41 1.52
C GLU A 219 9.89 17.08 1.91
N TYR A 220 9.41 15.94 1.38
CA TYR A 220 10.04 14.63 1.62
C TYR A 220 11.39 14.48 0.94
N ILE A 221 11.54 14.97 -0.29
CA ILE A 221 12.80 14.95 -1.05
C ILE A 221 13.87 15.74 -0.30
N GLU A 222 13.54 16.93 0.19
CA GLU A 222 14.43 17.78 0.98
C GLU A 222 14.80 17.13 2.31
N ALA A 223 13.83 16.62 3.06
CA ALA A 223 14.04 15.92 4.33
C ALA A 223 14.97 14.71 4.19
N ASN A 224 14.99 14.05 3.01
CA ASN A 224 15.87 12.92 2.70
C ASN A 224 17.18 13.33 2.01
N LYS A 225 17.47 14.65 1.89
CA LYS A 225 18.68 15.18 1.24
C LYS A 225 18.87 14.66 -0.19
N ALA A 226 17.78 14.57 -0.95
CA ALA A 226 17.77 14.05 -2.32
C ALA A 226 17.55 15.13 -3.39
N SER A 227 17.45 16.42 -3.03
CA SER A 227 17.09 17.53 -3.91
C SER A 227 18.10 17.81 -5.05
N ASP A 228 19.31 17.28 -4.94
CA ASP A 228 20.33 17.34 -6.00
C ASP A 228 20.07 16.38 -7.16
N ARG A 229 19.26 15.34 -6.95
CA ARG A 229 19.00 14.27 -7.92
C ARG A 229 17.53 13.98 -8.18
N VAL A 230 16.63 14.39 -7.29
CA VAL A 230 15.18 14.18 -7.44
C VAL A 230 14.49 15.53 -7.62
N THR A 231 13.80 15.68 -8.74
CA THR A 231 12.96 16.85 -9.03
C THR A 231 11.49 16.47 -9.13
N THR A 232 10.60 17.45 -9.18
CA THR A 232 9.16 17.21 -9.33
C THR A 232 8.65 17.88 -10.59
N LEU A 233 7.66 17.25 -11.24
CA LEU A 233 6.89 17.81 -12.35
C LEU A 233 5.40 17.77 -11.95
N ALA A 234 4.76 18.95 -11.87
CA ALA A 234 3.35 19.04 -11.51
C ALA A 234 2.47 18.76 -12.73
N GLY A 235 1.54 17.82 -12.60
CA GLY A 235 0.58 17.49 -13.65
C GLY A 235 -0.19 16.21 -13.38
N ASP A 236 -1.30 16.05 -14.08
CA ASP A 236 -2.04 14.80 -14.17
C ASP A 236 -1.37 13.93 -15.26
N PHE A 237 -0.72 12.84 -14.88
CA PHE A 237 0.03 11.98 -15.81
C PHE A 237 -0.86 11.34 -16.89
N THR A 238 -2.17 11.35 -16.74
CA THR A 238 -3.09 10.88 -17.79
C THR A 238 -3.16 11.84 -18.98
N VAL A 239 -2.89 13.12 -18.76
CA VAL A 239 -2.98 14.17 -19.80
C VAL A 239 -1.65 14.94 -20.01
N THR A 240 -0.82 15.09 -18.97
CA THR A 240 0.46 15.81 -19.03
C THR A 240 1.48 15.05 -19.88
N ASP A 241 2.20 15.74 -20.76
CA ASP A 241 3.28 15.15 -21.55
C ASP A 241 4.44 14.68 -20.68
N PHE A 242 5.06 13.55 -21.06
CA PHE A 242 6.19 13.00 -20.33
C PHE A 242 7.52 13.55 -20.85
N PRO A 243 8.48 13.82 -19.94
CA PRO A 243 9.85 14.12 -20.34
C PRO A 243 10.40 13.01 -21.23
N GLN A 244 11.09 13.40 -22.31
CA GLN A 244 11.69 12.44 -23.23
C GLN A 244 13.08 12.01 -22.77
N GLY A 245 13.54 10.87 -23.26
CA GLY A 245 14.90 10.39 -22.97
C GLY A 245 15.05 9.75 -21.58
N VAL A 246 13.98 9.25 -21.00
CA VAL A 246 14.03 8.52 -19.72
C VAL A 246 14.49 7.08 -19.94
N ASP A 247 15.26 6.55 -18.99
CA ASP A 247 15.73 5.16 -19.01
C ASP A 247 14.76 4.21 -18.30
N VAL A 248 14.05 4.70 -17.29
CA VAL A 248 13.18 3.89 -16.43
C VAL A 248 11.90 4.65 -16.15
N VAL A 249 10.77 3.99 -16.30
CA VAL A 249 9.47 4.50 -15.82
C VAL A 249 8.96 3.57 -14.72
N VAL A 250 8.57 4.15 -13.60
CA VAL A 250 7.91 3.44 -12.49
C VAL A 250 6.51 4.01 -12.31
N MET A 251 5.51 3.15 -12.19
CA MET A 251 4.15 3.49 -11.78
C MET A 251 3.76 2.52 -10.67
N ALA A 252 3.70 3.00 -9.42
CA ALA A 252 3.52 2.16 -8.25
C ALA A 252 2.25 2.51 -7.47
N SER A 253 1.43 1.49 -7.15
CA SER A 253 0.20 1.57 -6.36
C SER A 253 -0.89 2.48 -6.95
N ASN A 254 -0.91 2.62 -8.28
CA ASN A 254 -1.91 3.42 -9.01
C ASN A 254 -2.85 2.58 -9.90
N LEU A 255 -2.49 1.32 -10.19
CA LEU A 255 -3.21 0.49 -11.16
C LEU A 255 -4.72 0.38 -10.91
N PRO A 256 -5.19 0.07 -9.69
CA PRO A 256 -6.62 -0.12 -9.45
C PRO A 256 -7.46 1.15 -9.61
N GLN A 257 -6.86 2.33 -9.66
CA GLN A 257 -7.57 3.62 -9.77
C GLN A 257 -8.08 3.92 -11.17
N TYR A 258 -7.58 3.20 -12.18
CA TYR A 258 -7.82 3.51 -13.57
C TYR A 258 -8.44 2.35 -14.33
N GLU A 259 -9.33 2.69 -15.26
CA GLU A 259 -9.86 1.74 -16.24
C GLU A 259 -8.79 1.31 -17.25
N PRO A 260 -8.96 0.15 -17.92
CA PRO A 260 -7.98 -0.39 -18.87
C PRO A 260 -7.57 0.56 -19.99
N ALA A 261 -8.52 1.34 -20.51
CA ALA A 261 -8.24 2.31 -21.59
C ALA A 261 -7.24 3.38 -21.16
N LEU A 262 -7.39 3.88 -19.92
CA LEU A 262 -6.53 4.92 -19.39
C LEU A 262 -5.14 4.38 -19.04
N ILE A 263 -5.05 3.14 -18.56
CA ILE A 263 -3.75 2.49 -18.31
C ILE A 263 -3.00 2.29 -19.65
N ARG A 264 -3.68 1.82 -20.71
CA ARG A 264 -3.07 1.70 -22.05
C ARG A 264 -2.53 3.03 -22.56
N LEU A 265 -3.29 4.11 -22.38
CA LEU A 265 -2.83 5.46 -22.72
C LEU A 265 -1.54 5.83 -21.99
N VAL A 266 -1.50 5.67 -20.67
CA VAL A 266 -0.33 6.00 -19.84
C VAL A 266 0.87 5.13 -20.20
N VAL A 267 0.67 3.84 -20.41
CA VAL A 267 1.73 2.90 -20.83
C VAL A 267 2.26 3.26 -22.22
N GLY A 268 1.40 3.65 -23.16
CA GLY A 268 1.81 4.13 -24.48
C GLY A 268 2.65 5.41 -24.41
N LYS A 269 2.26 6.37 -23.57
CA LYS A 269 3.05 7.59 -23.31
C LYS A 269 4.41 7.26 -22.69
N ALA A 270 4.46 6.32 -21.75
CA ALA A 270 5.69 5.85 -21.13
C ALA A 270 6.63 5.18 -22.15
N PHE A 271 6.07 4.33 -23.02
CA PHE A 271 6.82 3.72 -24.12
C PHE A 271 7.43 4.76 -25.08
N ALA A 272 6.67 5.80 -25.43
CA ALA A 272 7.17 6.89 -26.29
C ALA A 272 8.31 7.66 -25.61
N ALA A 273 8.21 7.95 -24.32
CA ALA A 273 9.18 8.73 -23.55
C ALA A 273 10.50 8.00 -23.27
N LEU A 274 10.47 6.67 -23.22
CA LEU A 274 11.63 5.83 -22.95
C LEU A 274 12.64 5.83 -24.10
N VAL A 275 13.93 5.84 -23.78
CA VAL A 275 15.01 5.55 -24.73
C VAL A 275 14.93 4.09 -25.21
N PRO A 276 15.51 3.74 -26.38
CA PRO A 276 15.72 2.35 -26.77
C PRO A 276 16.45 1.58 -25.65
N GLY A 277 15.99 0.36 -25.33
CA GLY A 277 16.49 -0.43 -24.18
C GLY A 277 16.04 0.05 -22.81
N GLY A 278 15.24 1.10 -22.71
CA GLY A 278 14.63 1.56 -21.47
C GLY A 278 13.55 0.59 -20.96
N GLU A 279 13.16 0.72 -19.69
CA GLU A 279 12.24 -0.22 -19.06
C GLU A 279 11.12 0.47 -18.27
N MET A 280 9.95 -0.18 -18.23
CA MET A 280 8.82 0.24 -17.41
C MET A 280 8.48 -0.81 -16.38
N HIS A 281 8.17 -0.36 -15.15
CA HIS A 281 7.71 -1.17 -14.04
C HIS A 281 6.33 -0.70 -13.58
N LEU A 282 5.34 -1.56 -13.72
CA LEU A 282 4.02 -1.41 -13.11
C LEU A 282 3.99 -2.23 -11.81
N ILE A 283 3.76 -1.57 -10.69
CA ILE A 283 3.73 -2.19 -9.37
C ILE A 283 2.36 -1.91 -8.76
N GLY A 284 1.66 -2.96 -8.36
CA GLY A 284 0.32 -2.78 -7.79
C GLY A 284 -0.30 -4.08 -7.31
N GLU A 285 -1.48 -3.93 -6.74
CA GLU A 285 -2.35 -5.04 -6.40
C GLU A 285 -2.92 -5.64 -7.68
N THR A 286 -2.58 -6.90 -7.94
CA THR A 286 -3.09 -7.64 -9.11
C THR A 286 -3.87 -8.88 -8.70
N LEU A 287 -4.91 -9.19 -9.45
CA LEU A 287 -5.63 -10.45 -9.34
C LEU A 287 -4.86 -11.57 -10.05
N ASN A 288 -5.06 -12.79 -9.59
CA ASN A 288 -4.76 -13.98 -10.40
C ASN A 288 -5.59 -13.95 -11.68
N ASP A 289 -5.11 -14.61 -12.73
CA ASP A 289 -5.80 -14.60 -14.03
C ASP A 289 -7.17 -15.28 -14.00
N ASP A 290 -7.39 -16.20 -13.07
CA ASP A 290 -8.71 -16.81 -12.83
C ASP A 290 -9.68 -15.92 -12.03
N ARG A 291 -9.27 -14.72 -11.60
CA ARG A 291 -10.00 -13.72 -10.80
C ARG A 291 -10.52 -14.22 -9.44
N ARG A 292 -9.97 -15.32 -8.90
CA ARG A 292 -10.37 -15.89 -7.60
C ARG A 292 -9.60 -15.34 -6.40
N GLY A 293 -8.69 -14.42 -6.62
CA GLY A 293 -7.89 -13.82 -5.57
C GLY A 293 -6.68 -13.08 -6.15
N PRO A 294 -5.80 -12.59 -5.31
CA PRO A 294 -5.89 -12.58 -3.85
C PRO A 294 -7.01 -11.64 -3.34
N LEU A 295 -7.50 -11.91 -2.13
CA LEU A 295 -8.56 -11.12 -1.51
C LEU A 295 -8.21 -9.63 -1.41
N SER A 296 -6.97 -9.31 -1.10
CA SER A 296 -6.49 -7.92 -0.99
C SER A 296 -6.70 -7.15 -2.29
N ALA A 297 -6.29 -7.70 -3.44
CA ALA A 297 -6.47 -7.05 -4.74
C ALA A 297 -7.97 -6.88 -5.10
N ALA A 298 -8.80 -7.89 -4.82
CA ALA A 298 -10.23 -7.79 -5.05
C ALA A 298 -10.89 -6.69 -4.20
N LEU A 299 -10.49 -6.56 -2.93
CA LEU A 299 -11.01 -5.52 -2.03
C LEU A 299 -10.48 -4.13 -2.41
N TRP A 300 -9.25 -4.00 -2.92
CA TRP A 300 -8.76 -2.74 -3.46
C TRP A 300 -9.56 -2.31 -4.70
N GLY A 301 -9.87 -3.22 -5.61
CA GLY A 301 -10.75 -2.92 -6.74
C GLY A 301 -12.15 -2.48 -6.30
N LEU A 302 -12.73 -3.12 -5.27
CA LEU A 302 -14.02 -2.70 -4.69
C LEU A 302 -13.93 -1.31 -4.06
N ASN A 303 -12.80 -0.99 -3.42
CA ASN A 303 -12.54 0.30 -2.80
C ASN A 303 -12.59 1.46 -3.83
N GLU A 304 -12.20 1.22 -5.08
CA GLU A 304 -12.32 2.22 -6.15
C GLU A 304 -13.77 2.62 -6.41
N GLY A 305 -14.71 1.69 -6.32
CA GLY A 305 -16.14 1.98 -6.37
C GLY A 305 -16.62 2.85 -5.20
N VAL A 306 -16.03 2.72 -4.01
CA VAL A 306 -16.33 3.58 -2.85
C VAL A 306 -15.86 5.01 -3.10
N PHE A 307 -14.74 5.22 -3.80
CA PHE A 307 -14.18 6.53 -4.09
C PHE A 307 -14.73 7.19 -5.35
N GLY A 308 -15.49 6.45 -6.14
CA GLY A 308 -16.03 6.95 -7.39
C GLY A 308 -14.97 7.11 -8.48
N SER A 309 -13.90 6.31 -8.47
CA SER A 309 -12.99 6.21 -9.61
C SER A 309 -13.60 5.34 -10.72
N THR A 310 -13.03 5.39 -11.93
CA THR A 310 -13.38 4.47 -13.02
C THR A 310 -12.62 3.14 -12.91
N GLY A 311 -11.77 3.01 -11.91
CA GLY A 311 -10.86 1.91 -11.71
C GLY A 311 -11.52 0.60 -11.30
N LEU A 312 -10.74 -0.45 -11.39
CA LEU A 312 -11.08 -1.81 -10.99
C LEU A 312 -9.82 -2.62 -10.70
N ALA A 313 -9.99 -3.83 -10.15
CA ALA A 313 -8.88 -4.74 -10.01
C ALA A 313 -8.51 -5.37 -11.37
N HIS A 314 -7.21 -5.34 -11.70
CA HIS A 314 -6.63 -5.91 -12.92
C HIS A 314 -5.95 -7.25 -12.63
N THR A 315 -6.01 -8.20 -13.57
CA THR A 315 -5.24 -9.44 -13.48
C THR A 315 -3.78 -9.24 -13.92
N GLU A 316 -2.91 -10.18 -13.53
CA GLU A 316 -1.52 -10.17 -13.97
C GLU A 316 -1.41 -10.23 -15.51
N ALA A 317 -2.23 -11.06 -16.16
CA ALA A 317 -2.28 -11.14 -17.62
C ALA A 317 -2.74 -9.83 -18.27
N GLU A 318 -3.74 -9.14 -17.71
CA GLU A 318 -4.19 -7.83 -18.21
C GLU A 318 -3.07 -6.79 -18.12
N VAL A 319 -2.39 -6.70 -16.96
CA VAL A 319 -1.28 -5.74 -16.77
C VAL A 319 -0.11 -6.05 -17.72
N LYS A 320 0.20 -7.34 -17.91
CA LYS A 320 1.17 -7.78 -18.91
C LYS A 320 0.75 -7.37 -20.32
N GLY A 321 -0.52 -7.57 -20.68
CA GLY A 321 -1.09 -7.20 -21.97
C GLY A 321 -0.94 -5.71 -22.27
N TYR A 322 -1.14 -4.81 -21.30
CA TYR A 322 -0.96 -3.38 -21.50
C TYR A 322 0.45 -2.99 -21.94
N LEU A 323 1.46 -3.65 -21.36
CA LEU A 323 2.85 -3.44 -21.78
C LEU A 323 3.13 -4.04 -23.18
N GLU A 324 2.67 -5.27 -23.43
CA GLU A 324 2.89 -5.95 -24.72
C GLU A 324 2.23 -5.22 -25.89
N GLU A 325 1.00 -4.74 -25.71
CA GLU A 325 0.25 -3.94 -26.67
C GLU A 325 0.95 -2.62 -27.01
N ALA A 326 1.60 -1.97 -26.02
CA ALA A 326 2.37 -0.76 -26.25
C ALA A 326 3.72 -0.99 -26.97
N GLY A 327 4.14 -2.25 -27.14
CA GLY A 327 5.38 -2.61 -27.86
C GLY A 327 6.54 -3.05 -26.97
N PHE A 328 6.38 -3.10 -25.66
CA PHE A 328 7.39 -3.66 -24.75
C PHE A 328 7.68 -5.13 -25.06
N ARG A 329 8.90 -5.58 -24.78
CA ARG A 329 9.35 -6.95 -24.97
C ARG A 329 9.91 -7.52 -23.65
N GLY A 330 9.94 -8.85 -23.54
CA GLY A 330 10.40 -9.54 -22.34
C GLY A 330 9.54 -9.23 -21.13
N VAL A 331 8.24 -9.01 -21.36
CA VAL A 331 7.30 -8.65 -20.28
C VAL A 331 7.15 -9.82 -19.33
N ALA A 332 7.44 -9.59 -18.06
CA ALA A 332 7.40 -10.61 -17.01
C ALA A 332 6.70 -10.09 -15.74
N VAL A 333 6.01 -11.00 -15.08
CA VAL A 333 5.40 -10.77 -13.76
C VAL A 333 6.37 -11.30 -12.70
N HIS A 334 6.60 -10.47 -11.69
CA HIS A 334 7.46 -10.80 -10.55
C HIS A 334 6.66 -10.63 -9.26
N PRO A 335 6.63 -11.63 -8.35
CA PRO A 335 6.19 -11.41 -6.98
C PRO A 335 7.01 -10.26 -6.38
N PHE A 336 6.33 -9.27 -5.78
CA PHE A 336 7.04 -8.10 -5.26
C PHE A 336 6.89 -8.00 -3.73
N VAL A 337 5.72 -7.67 -3.23
CA VAL A 337 5.43 -7.83 -1.80
C VAL A 337 4.49 -9.03 -1.67
N PRO A 338 4.95 -10.15 -1.09
CA PRO A 338 4.20 -11.40 -1.10
C PRO A 338 2.77 -11.24 -0.60
N GLY A 339 1.79 -11.68 -1.41
CA GLY A 339 0.36 -11.60 -1.10
C GLY A 339 -0.26 -10.19 -1.16
N VAL A 340 0.52 -9.16 -1.53
CA VAL A 340 0.06 -7.76 -1.57
C VAL A 340 0.30 -7.13 -2.93
N LEU A 341 1.55 -7.11 -3.42
CA LEU A 341 1.90 -6.41 -4.66
C LEU A 341 2.64 -7.34 -5.62
N SER A 342 2.30 -7.23 -6.91
CA SER A 342 3.08 -7.77 -8.02
C SER A 342 3.82 -6.63 -8.74
N ARG A 343 4.93 -6.97 -9.40
CA ARG A 343 5.66 -6.06 -10.30
C ARG A 343 5.67 -6.66 -11.70
N VAL A 344 5.06 -5.97 -12.65
CA VAL A 344 5.10 -6.33 -14.06
C VAL A 344 6.06 -5.39 -14.77
N ALA A 345 7.04 -5.92 -15.47
CA ALA A 345 8.06 -5.12 -16.12
C ALA A 345 8.30 -5.57 -17.56
N GLY A 346 8.63 -4.60 -18.42
CA GLY A 346 8.98 -4.83 -19.82
C GLY A 346 10.01 -3.83 -20.30
N ARG A 347 10.72 -4.15 -21.41
CA ARG A 347 11.72 -3.31 -22.02
C ARG A 347 11.27 -2.81 -23.39
N LYS A 348 11.58 -1.54 -23.70
CA LYS A 348 11.50 -1.00 -25.04
C LYS A 348 12.62 -1.64 -25.89
N PRO A 349 12.34 -2.16 -27.08
CA PRO A 349 13.38 -2.64 -27.99
C PRO A 349 14.48 -1.61 -28.22
N ALA A 350 15.71 -2.11 -28.52
CA ALA A 350 16.86 -1.28 -28.86
C ALA A 350 16.71 -0.59 -30.22
#